data_160c12899ce2c2aa123ff8e13761d41e
#
_entry.id   160c12899ce2c2aa123ff8e13761d41e
#
_cell.length_a   1.000
_cell.length_b   1.000
_cell.length_c   1.000
_cell.angle_alpha   90.00
_cell.angle_beta   90.00
_cell.angle_gamma   90.00
#
_symmetry.space_group_name_H-M   'P 1'
#
loop_
_entity.id
_entity.type
_entity.pdbx_description
1 polymer ?
#
loop_
_entity_poly.entity_id
_entity_poly.type
_entity_poly.pdbx_seq_one_letter_code
_entity_poly.pdbx_strand_id
1 'polypeptide(L)'
;MINEQIELFKATIKGKKIAVLGLGISNLPAIKFLHKFGAVITARDRTPYDELDNDKLEVVKAYCMDFVLGDGYLDNLDGYDIIVKSPGIPPYAGQIESAVKNGAHLTSEMEIFMTLCPCKIVGVTGSDGKTTTTTVIYEMLKAEGKKVYVGGNIGSPLLDKVEQMNENDWVVLELSSFQLQTMKISPDIAVITNLSPNHLDYHKGGMAEYINAKTNIFNYQNENGKLVINADNDVTSSFEGKQKGNLIFFTRRDYNKDIACSQIKDGKIYCCGEYIMDVSDIRIKGMHNAENYLAAIAAVYGIVDPENMRNVARTFGGVRHRMQYVRTVDGIEFYNDSIGSSPSRTIAGLVAHGGKIVLIAGGYDKKIPFDTLGEAVNRYVSVIVLCGNTSDKIEKAVKDADKDKKDIPIIKTDDFESAVKTAFAAAKGIDADGERVSVILSPACASFDMFKNFEQRGDKFIEIVNSL
;
A
#
# COMPACT_ATOMS: atom_id res chain seq x y z
N MET A 1 -10.02 -29.49 -6.80
CA MET A 1 -9.63 -30.23 -5.57
C MET A 1 -10.27 -29.51 -4.39
N ILE A 2 -10.76 -30.23 -3.40
CA ILE A 2 -11.25 -29.62 -2.15
C ILE A 2 -9.99 -29.16 -1.39
N ASN A 3 -9.96 -27.89 -1.00
CA ASN A 3 -8.88 -27.37 -0.17
C ASN A 3 -9.03 -27.95 1.23
N GLU A 4 -8.22 -28.95 1.59
CA GLU A 4 -8.26 -29.65 2.87
C GLU A 4 -8.10 -28.69 4.07
N GLN A 5 -7.33 -27.62 3.91
CA GLN A 5 -7.17 -26.57 4.92
C GLN A 5 -8.49 -25.86 5.22
N ILE A 6 -9.30 -25.59 4.19
CA ILE A 6 -10.62 -24.95 4.35
C ILE A 6 -11.58 -25.90 5.07
N GLU A 7 -11.61 -27.19 4.73
CA GLU A 7 -12.49 -28.16 5.41
C GLU A 7 -12.10 -28.36 6.89
N LEU A 8 -10.79 -28.39 7.19
CA LEU A 8 -10.30 -28.44 8.55
C LEU A 8 -10.68 -27.17 9.33
N PHE A 9 -10.47 -26.01 8.73
CA PHE A 9 -10.84 -24.72 9.31
C PHE A 9 -12.34 -24.65 9.62
N LYS A 10 -13.18 -25.07 8.67
CA LYS A 10 -14.63 -25.14 8.82
C LYS A 10 -15.04 -25.98 10.02
N ALA A 11 -14.44 -27.16 10.19
CA ALA A 11 -14.69 -28.02 11.35
C ALA A 11 -14.27 -27.34 12.66
N THR A 12 -13.16 -26.61 12.66
CA THR A 12 -12.61 -25.91 13.83
C THR A 12 -13.45 -24.69 14.23
N ILE A 13 -14.02 -23.96 13.24
CA ILE A 13 -14.69 -22.68 13.48
C ILE A 13 -16.18 -22.83 13.82
N LYS A 14 -16.80 -23.96 13.46
CA LYS A 14 -18.23 -24.21 13.66
C LYS A 14 -18.62 -24.12 15.13
N GLY A 15 -19.60 -23.24 15.42
CA GLY A 15 -20.12 -23.02 16.78
C GLY A 15 -19.20 -22.18 17.69
N LYS A 16 -18.02 -21.78 17.21
CA LYS A 16 -17.10 -20.92 17.96
C LYS A 16 -17.65 -19.52 18.13
N LYS A 17 -17.49 -18.95 19.32
CA LYS A 17 -17.82 -17.56 19.65
C LYS A 17 -16.69 -16.66 19.20
N ILE A 18 -16.95 -15.78 18.24
CA ILE A 18 -15.95 -14.92 17.63
C ILE A 18 -16.30 -13.46 17.86
N ALA A 19 -15.37 -12.70 18.47
CA ALA A 19 -15.41 -11.25 18.47
C ALA A 19 -14.66 -10.71 17.26
N VAL A 20 -15.35 -9.97 16.38
CA VAL A 20 -14.72 -9.26 15.26
C VAL A 20 -14.57 -7.79 15.64
N LEU A 21 -13.32 -7.36 15.86
CA LEU A 21 -12.98 -6.03 16.34
C LEU A 21 -12.62 -5.09 15.18
N GLY A 22 -13.44 -4.06 14.97
CA GLY A 22 -13.33 -3.07 13.89
C GLY A 22 -14.03 -3.52 12.62
N LEU A 23 -14.98 -2.73 12.14
CA LEU A 23 -15.78 -2.97 10.93
C LEU A 23 -15.16 -2.24 9.71
N GLY A 24 -13.86 -2.46 9.51
CA GLY A 24 -13.11 -1.98 8.34
C GLY A 24 -13.30 -2.86 7.11
N ILE A 25 -12.67 -2.44 6.01
CA ILE A 25 -12.77 -3.09 4.69
C ILE A 25 -12.46 -4.60 4.73
N SER A 26 -11.47 -5.03 5.53
CA SER A 26 -11.06 -6.44 5.62
C SER A 26 -12.04 -7.28 6.43
N ASN A 27 -12.57 -6.75 7.53
CA ASN A 27 -13.37 -7.54 8.45
C ASN A 27 -14.81 -7.75 7.99
N LEU A 28 -15.38 -6.91 7.12
CA LEU A 28 -16.72 -7.15 6.58
C LEU A 28 -16.80 -8.43 5.73
N PRO A 29 -15.87 -8.69 4.77
CA PRO A 29 -15.80 -9.99 4.11
C PRO A 29 -15.49 -11.14 5.07
N ALA A 30 -14.64 -10.91 6.08
CA ALA A 30 -14.33 -11.94 7.09
C ALA A 30 -15.57 -12.36 7.90
N ILE A 31 -16.43 -11.44 8.29
CA ILE A 31 -17.72 -11.73 8.93
C ILE A 31 -18.54 -12.69 8.07
N LYS A 32 -18.73 -12.38 6.79
CA LYS A 32 -19.48 -13.22 5.86
C LYS A 32 -18.88 -14.62 5.72
N PHE A 33 -17.54 -14.67 5.58
CA PHE A 33 -16.81 -15.93 5.44
C PHE A 33 -16.93 -16.82 6.71
N LEU A 34 -16.71 -16.24 7.87
CA LEU A 34 -16.81 -16.97 9.15
C LEU A 34 -18.24 -17.44 9.44
N HIS A 35 -19.25 -16.59 9.14
CA HIS A 35 -20.66 -16.95 9.27
C HIS A 35 -21.03 -18.14 8.39
N LYS A 36 -20.57 -18.15 7.12
CA LYS A 36 -20.76 -19.25 6.17
C LYS A 36 -20.33 -20.61 6.75
N PHE A 37 -19.30 -20.61 7.61
CA PHE A 37 -18.77 -21.81 8.26
C PHE A 37 -19.36 -22.06 9.64
N GLY A 38 -20.42 -21.34 10.01
CA GLY A 38 -21.19 -21.60 11.22
C GLY A 38 -20.60 -21.03 12.51
N ALA A 39 -19.76 -20.01 12.41
CA ALA A 39 -19.30 -19.25 13.56
C ALA A 39 -20.43 -18.41 14.20
N VAL A 40 -20.37 -18.21 15.51
CA VAL A 40 -21.26 -17.32 16.28
C VAL A 40 -20.54 -15.98 16.45
N ILE A 41 -20.90 -14.97 15.68
CA ILE A 41 -20.16 -13.74 15.54
C ILE A 41 -20.80 -12.61 16.35
N THR A 42 -19.97 -11.88 17.12
CA THR A 42 -20.29 -10.56 17.67
C THR A 42 -19.41 -9.50 16.97
N ALA A 43 -20.04 -8.56 16.29
CA ALA A 43 -19.35 -7.43 15.68
C ALA A 43 -19.08 -6.33 16.71
N ARG A 44 -17.90 -5.73 16.71
CA ARG A 44 -17.51 -4.70 17.67
C ARG A 44 -16.75 -3.58 16.99
N ASP A 45 -17.23 -2.34 17.14
CA ASP A 45 -16.59 -1.16 16.56
C ASP A 45 -16.74 0.06 17.45
N ARG A 46 -15.74 0.94 17.44
CA ARG A 46 -15.76 2.21 18.18
C ARG A 46 -16.81 3.20 17.65
N THR A 47 -17.24 3.03 16.40
CA THR A 47 -18.25 3.90 15.77
C THR A 47 -19.62 3.62 16.38
N PRO A 48 -20.35 4.64 16.90
CA PRO A 48 -21.70 4.47 17.40
C PRO A 48 -22.66 3.98 16.32
N TYR A 49 -23.76 3.35 16.75
CA TYR A 49 -24.77 2.78 15.84
C TYR A 49 -25.32 3.81 14.83
N ASP A 50 -25.60 5.02 15.29
CA ASP A 50 -26.20 6.08 14.47
C ASP A 50 -25.20 6.71 13.48
N GLU A 51 -23.91 6.46 13.66
CA GLU A 51 -22.84 6.96 12.80
C GLU A 51 -22.28 5.87 11.85
N LEU A 52 -22.75 4.63 12.00
CA LEU A 52 -22.25 3.52 11.18
C LEU A 52 -22.90 3.55 9.79
N ASP A 53 -22.08 3.39 8.73
CA ASP A 53 -22.57 3.33 7.35
C ASP A 53 -23.62 2.23 7.17
N ASN A 54 -24.65 2.47 6.36
CA ASN A 54 -25.72 1.52 6.08
C ASN A 54 -25.21 0.17 5.58
N ASP A 55 -24.23 0.15 4.68
CA ASP A 55 -23.64 -1.08 4.14
C ASP A 55 -23.01 -1.96 5.25
N LYS A 56 -22.39 -1.35 6.24
CA LYS A 56 -21.85 -2.04 7.40
C LYS A 56 -22.95 -2.58 8.31
N LEU A 57 -23.97 -1.76 8.56
CA LEU A 57 -25.16 -2.16 9.35
C LEU A 57 -25.88 -3.34 8.74
N GLU A 58 -26.04 -3.38 7.42
CA GLU A 58 -26.64 -4.52 6.71
C GLU A 58 -25.84 -5.80 6.93
N VAL A 59 -24.50 -5.74 6.82
CA VAL A 59 -23.64 -6.90 7.07
C VAL A 59 -23.75 -7.37 8.53
N VAL A 60 -23.69 -6.45 9.48
CA VAL A 60 -23.78 -6.81 10.91
C VAL A 60 -25.13 -7.45 11.22
N LYS A 61 -26.24 -6.86 10.76
CA LYS A 61 -27.59 -7.40 10.99
C LYS A 61 -27.83 -8.76 10.33
N ALA A 62 -27.24 -8.98 9.15
CA ALA A 62 -27.45 -10.21 8.39
C ALA A 62 -26.60 -11.40 8.88
N TYR A 63 -25.39 -11.15 9.41
CA TYR A 63 -24.39 -12.20 9.65
C TYR A 63 -23.89 -12.28 11.07
N CYS A 64 -24.20 -11.32 11.95
CA CYS A 64 -23.78 -11.35 13.34
C CYS A 64 -24.95 -11.69 14.26
N MET A 65 -24.67 -12.47 15.31
CA MET A 65 -25.64 -12.77 16.34
C MET A 65 -25.90 -11.58 17.26
N ASP A 66 -24.86 -10.76 17.47
CA ASP A 66 -24.89 -9.57 18.33
C ASP A 66 -23.88 -8.53 17.85
N PHE A 67 -23.99 -7.29 18.37
CA PHE A 67 -23.02 -6.25 18.13
C PHE A 67 -22.86 -5.29 19.32
N VAL A 68 -21.65 -4.78 19.52
CA VAL A 68 -21.28 -3.76 20.52
C VAL A 68 -20.60 -2.60 19.80
N LEU A 69 -21.29 -1.47 19.73
CA LEU A 69 -20.86 -0.28 18.97
C LEU A 69 -20.70 0.92 19.88
N GLY A 70 -19.75 1.80 19.57
CA GLY A 70 -19.45 2.98 20.37
C GLY A 70 -18.49 2.69 21.53
N ASP A 71 -18.58 3.50 22.57
CA ASP A 71 -17.77 3.38 23.77
C ASP A 71 -17.94 2.00 24.42
N GLY A 72 -16.83 1.43 24.90
CA GLY A 72 -16.86 0.09 25.51
C GLY A 72 -16.85 -1.08 24.51
N TYR A 73 -16.64 -0.84 23.22
CA TYR A 73 -16.58 -1.91 22.21
C TYR A 73 -15.49 -2.97 22.48
N LEU A 74 -14.50 -2.68 23.31
CA LEU A 74 -13.48 -3.62 23.77
C LEU A 74 -13.79 -4.27 25.12
N ASP A 75 -14.88 -3.86 25.82
CA ASP A 75 -15.18 -4.40 27.13
C ASP A 75 -15.75 -5.83 27.04
N ASN A 76 -15.56 -6.62 28.08
CA ASN A 76 -16.10 -7.98 28.20
C ASN A 76 -15.73 -8.88 26.99
N LEU A 77 -14.46 -8.94 26.63
CA LEU A 77 -13.92 -9.87 25.62
C LEU A 77 -13.67 -11.28 26.16
N ASP A 78 -13.83 -11.50 27.45
CA ASP A 78 -13.72 -12.83 28.07
C ASP A 78 -14.85 -13.74 27.58
N GLY A 79 -14.53 -15.02 27.35
CA GLY A 79 -15.51 -16.02 26.90
C GLY A 79 -15.71 -16.11 25.39
N TYR A 80 -14.98 -15.32 24.58
CA TYR A 80 -14.83 -15.59 23.15
C TYR A 80 -13.73 -16.62 22.90
N ASP A 81 -13.97 -17.54 21.98
CA ASP A 81 -12.96 -18.52 21.56
C ASP A 81 -11.89 -17.86 20.68
N ILE A 82 -12.32 -16.90 19.82
CA ILE A 82 -11.46 -16.26 18.84
C ILE A 82 -11.76 -14.76 18.82
N ILE A 83 -10.70 -13.98 18.70
CA ILE A 83 -10.75 -12.53 18.48
C ILE A 83 -10.11 -12.22 17.13
N VAL A 84 -10.90 -11.75 16.17
CA VAL A 84 -10.44 -11.29 14.84
C VAL A 84 -10.28 -9.78 14.89
N LYS A 85 -9.04 -9.31 14.87
CA LYS A 85 -8.68 -7.91 15.10
C LYS A 85 -8.37 -7.16 13.80
N SER A 86 -8.96 -5.97 13.60
CA SER A 86 -8.48 -5.03 12.59
C SER A 86 -7.04 -4.56 12.87
N PRO A 87 -6.21 -4.32 11.85
CA PRO A 87 -4.82 -3.90 12.03
C PRO A 87 -4.66 -2.65 12.91
N GLY A 88 -5.54 -1.66 12.77
CA GLY A 88 -5.48 -0.39 13.51
C GLY A 88 -5.78 -0.47 15.01
N ILE A 89 -6.29 -1.59 15.52
CA ILE A 89 -6.54 -1.79 16.95
C ILE A 89 -5.26 -2.35 17.59
N PRO A 90 -4.68 -1.69 18.62
CA PRO A 90 -3.48 -2.18 19.27
C PRO A 90 -3.71 -3.52 19.98
N PRO A 91 -2.85 -4.54 19.79
CA PRO A 91 -3.01 -5.84 20.42
C PRO A 91 -2.77 -5.83 21.95
N TYR A 92 -2.10 -4.81 22.43
CA TYR A 92 -1.81 -4.57 23.84
C TYR A 92 -2.88 -3.73 24.55
N ALA A 93 -4.08 -3.59 24.00
CA ALA A 93 -5.23 -3.10 24.75
C ALA A 93 -5.53 -4.10 25.88
N GLY A 94 -5.62 -3.60 27.12
CA GLY A 94 -5.70 -4.46 28.31
C GLY A 94 -6.82 -5.49 28.25
N GLN A 95 -7.95 -5.15 27.62
CA GLN A 95 -9.07 -6.07 27.43
C GLN A 95 -8.72 -7.22 26.47
N ILE A 96 -7.97 -6.96 25.39
CA ILE A 96 -7.50 -7.99 24.46
C ILE A 96 -6.48 -8.89 25.15
N GLU A 97 -5.51 -8.30 25.87
CA GLU A 97 -4.51 -9.08 26.62
C GLU A 97 -5.15 -9.97 27.67
N SER A 98 -6.17 -9.47 28.40
CA SER A 98 -6.93 -10.26 29.37
C SER A 98 -7.61 -11.46 28.70
N ALA A 99 -8.35 -11.23 27.61
CA ALA A 99 -9.04 -12.27 26.89
C ALA A 99 -8.09 -13.35 26.34
N VAL A 100 -6.92 -12.94 25.80
CA VAL A 100 -5.88 -13.88 25.33
C VAL A 100 -5.30 -14.71 26.49
N LYS A 101 -5.03 -14.10 27.65
CA LYS A 101 -4.59 -14.82 28.86
C LYS A 101 -5.63 -15.84 29.34
N ASN A 102 -6.90 -15.51 29.12
CA ASN A 102 -8.03 -16.40 29.49
C ASN A 102 -8.39 -17.43 28.41
N GLY A 103 -7.56 -17.55 27.36
CA GLY A 103 -7.62 -18.64 26.39
C GLY A 103 -8.20 -18.25 25.01
N ALA A 104 -8.57 -16.99 24.77
CA ALA A 104 -9.01 -16.55 23.45
C ALA A 104 -7.85 -16.57 22.45
N HIS A 105 -8.10 -17.07 21.23
CA HIS A 105 -7.14 -17.03 20.14
C HIS A 105 -7.22 -15.68 19.41
N LEU A 106 -6.15 -14.89 19.48
CA LEU A 106 -6.06 -13.62 18.75
C LEU A 106 -5.53 -13.86 17.33
N THR A 107 -6.27 -13.40 16.33
CA THR A 107 -5.91 -13.52 14.92
C THR A 107 -6.38 -12.28 14.12
N SER A 108 -6.17 -12.30 12.83
CA SER A 108 -6.63 -11.27 11.87
C SER A 108 -7.18 -11.92 10.61
N GLU A 109 -7.96 -11.16 9.83
CA GLU A 109 -8.43 -11.58 8.50
C GLU A 109 -7.27 -12.05 7.62
N MET A 110 -6.17 -11.31 7.61
CA MET A 110 -4.99 -11.63 6.80
C MET A 110 -4.31 -12.93 7.25
N GLU A 111 -4.21 -13.18 8.55
CA GLU A 111 -3.64 -14.43 9.08
C GLU A 111 -4.52 -15.64 8.75
N ILE A 112 -5.85 -15.49 8.85
CA ILE A 112 -6.81 -16.51 8.42
C ILE A 112 -6.66 -16.77 6.91
N PHE A 113 -6.58 -15.72 6.10
CA PHE A 113 -6.37 -15.84 4.66
C PHE A 113 -5.09 -16.63 4.34
N MET A 114 -3.95 -16.23 4.91
CA MET A 114 -2.67 -16.89 4.64
C MET A 114 -2.65 -18.35 5.13
N THR A 115 -3.36 -18.67 6.20
CA THR A 115 -3.49 -20.05 6.71
C THR A 115 -4.28 -20.93 5.74
N LEU A 116 -5.30 -20.37 5.07
CA LEU A 116 -6.18 -21.12 4.17
C LEU A 116 -5.75 -21.10 2.71
N CYS A 117 -4.84 -20.21 2.36
CA CYS A 117 -4.40 -20.01 0.98
C CYS A 117 -3.56 -21.21 0.50
N PRO A 118 -3.99 -21.91 -0.58
CA PRO A 118 -3.22 -23.02 -1.14
C PRO A 118 -2.08 -22.57 -2.05
N CYS A 119 -2.03 -21.27 -2.39
CA CYS A 119 -1.10 -20.71 -3.36
C CYS A 119 0.28 -20.46 -2.77
N LYS A 120 1.28 -20.29 -3.65
CA LYS A 120 2.54 -19.66 -3.27
C LYS A 120 2.32 -18.18 -2.95
N ILE A 121 2.81 -17.73 -1.80
CA ILE A 121 2.63 -16.36 -1.30
C ILE A 121 3.96 -15.62 -1.32
N VAL A 122 3.98 -14.44 -1.97
CA VAL A 122 5.04 -13.45 -1.85
C VAL A 122 4.54 -12.33 -0.94
N GLY A 123 5.17 -12.11 0.19
CA GLY A 123 4.85 -11.01 1.11
C GLY A 123 5.90 -9.90 1.03
N VAL A 124 5.46 -8.66 0.93
CA VAL A 124 6.33 -7.48 0.85
C VAL A 124 6.04 -6.54 2.02
N THR A 125 7.07 -6.21 2.79
CA THR A 125 7.01 -5.19 3.84
C THR A 125 8.18 -4.21 3.74
N GLY A 126 8.19 -3.21 4.59
CA GLY A 126 9.22 -2.16 4.68
C GLY A 126 8.64 -0.84 5.13
N SER A 127 9.48 0.17 5.29
CA SER A 127 9.03 1.54 5.54
C SER A 127 8.55 2.17 4.24
N ASP A 128 9.37 2.14 3.19
CA ASP A 128 9.09 2.70 1.86
C ASP A 128 9.19 1.64 0.77
N GLY A 129 8.66 1.93 -0.42
CA GLY A 129 8.78 1.06 -1.61
C GLY A 129 7.84 -0.14 -1.65
N LYS A 130 7.14 -0.48 -0.58
CA LYS A 130 6.25 -1.66 -0.50
C LYS A 130 5.31 -1.79 -1.70
N THR A 131 4.50 -0.77 -1.94
CA THR A 131 3.45 -0.80 -2.97
C THR A 131 4.04 -0.98 -4.37
N THR A 132 5.11 -0.25 -4.68
CA THR A 132 5.78 -0.37 -5.98
C THR A 132 6.37 -1.77 -6.15
N THR A 133 7.11 -2.28 -5.15
CA THR A 133 7.70 -3.63 -5.20
C THR A 133 6.62 -4.71 -5.32
N THR A 134 5.54 -4.62 -4.54
CA THR A 134 4.40 -5.56 -4.62
C THR A 134 3.78 -5.56 -6.01
N THR A 135 3.56 -4.37 -6.59
CA THR A 135 2.95 -4.25 -7.91
C THR A 135 3.89 -4.75 -9.01
N VAL A 136 5.18 -4.45 -8.93
CA VAL A 136 6.18 -4.94 -9.91
C VAL A 136 6.27 -6.47 -9.87
N ILE A 137 6.30 -7.09 -8.68
CA ILE A 137 6.27 -8.55 -8.53
C ILE A 137 4.99 -9.14 -9.17
N TYR A 138 3.84 -8.53 -8.88
CA TYR A 138 2.56 -8.95 -9.46
C TYR A 138 2.58 -8.90 -10.99
N GLU A 139 3.06 -7.80 -11.58
CA GLU A 139 3.13 -7.65 -13.04
C GLU A 139 4.16 -8.61 -13.67
N MET A 140 5.29 -8.87 -13.02
CA MET A 140 6.28 -9.86 -13.49
C MET A 140 5.72 -11.29 -13.51
N LEU A 141 5.05 -11.71 -12.43
CA LEU A 141 4.41 -13.03 -12.37
C LEU A 141 3.27 -13.15 -13.40
N LYS A 142 2.51 -12.08 -13.62
CA LYS A 142 1.46 -12.04 -14.64
C LYS A 142 2.03 -12.09 -16.06
N ALA A 143 3.14 -11.39 -16.33
CA ALA A 143 3.85 -11.46 -17.61
C ALA A 143 4.38 -12.87 -17.90
N GLU A 144 4.70 -13.63 -16.85
CA GLU A 144 5.08 -15.06 -16.95
C GLU A 144 3.88 -16.00 -17.20
N GLY A 145 2.68 -15.45 -17.36
CA GLY A 145 1.46 -16.23 -17.59
C GLY A 145 0.90 -16.90 -16.33
N LYS A 146 1.37 -16.53 -15.13
CA LYS A 146 0.79 -17.03 -13.88
C LYS A 146 -0.55 -16.39 -13.60
N LYS A 147 -1.48 -17.13 -12.99
CA LYS A 147 -2.67 -16.55 -12.40
C LYS A 147 -2.30 -16.01 -11.02
N VAL A 148 -2.41 -14.68 -10.85
CA VAL A 148 -1.89 -13.96 -9.69
C VAL A 148 -2.99 -13.14 -9.04
N TYR A 149 -3.04 -13.17 -7.72
CA TYR A 149 -3.89 -12.30 -6.90
C TYR A 149 -2.99 -11.30 -6.14
N VAL A 150 -3.51 -10.10 -5.93
CA VAL A 150 -2.81 -9.06 -5.15
C VAL A 150 -3.72 -8.52 -4.05
N GLY A 151 -3.18 -8.32 -2.87
CA GLY A 151 -3.94 -7.85 -1.72
C GLY A 151 -3.08 -7.43 -0.53
N GLY A 152 -3.68 -7.45 0.65
CA GLY A 152 -3.04 -7.00 1.89
C GLY A 152 -3.38 -5.57 2.25
N ASN A 153 -2.37 -4.73 2.46
CA ASN A 153 -2.53 -3.30 2.73
C ASN A 153 -2.94 -2.47 1.48
N ILE A 154 -3.01 -3.13 0.33
CA ILE A 154 -3.46 -2.60 -0.97
C ILE A 154 -4.47 -3.56 -1.59
N GLY A 155 -5.19 -3.07 -2.60
CA GLY A 155 -6.16 -3.89 -3.34
C GLY A 155 -7.43 -4.20 -2.55
N SER A 156 -8.09 -5.30 -2.91
CA SER A 156 -9.29 -5.80 -2.24
C SER A 156 -8.96 -6.93 -1.28
N PRO A 157 -9.76 -7.16 -0.23
CA PRO A 157 -9.65 -8.34 0.61
C PRO A 157 -9.67 -9.63 -0.23
N LEU A 158 -8.92 -10.63 0.20
CA LEU A 158 -8.74 -11.87 -0.55
C LEU A 158 -9.41 -13.08 0.12
N LEU A 159 -9.83 -12.96 1.37
CA LEU A 159 -10.42 -14.07 2.12
C LEU A 159 -11.70 -14.63 1.46
N ASP A 160 -12.51 -13.77 0.86
CA ASP A 160 -13.72 -14.16 0.11
C ASP A 160 -13.42 -14.89 -1.21
N LYS A 161 -12.18 -14.83 -1.67
CA LYS A 161 -11.71 -15.47 -2.92
C LYS A 161 -10.92 -16.74 -2.69
N VAL A 162 -10.57 -17.06 -1.43
CA VAL A 162 -9.65 -18.17 -1.11
C VAL A 162 -10.15 -19.53 -1.61
N GLU A 163 -11.48 -19.74 -1.65
CA GLU A 163 -12.09 -20.98 -2.15
C GLU A 163 -11.95 -21.15 -3.68
N GLN A 164 -11.62 -20.08 -4.42
CA GLN A 164 -11.41 -20.08 -5.89
C GLN A 164 -9.95 -20.25 -6.28
N MET A 165 -9.06 -20.25 -5.29
CA MET A 165 -7.61 -20.34 -5.49
C MET A 165 -7.15 -21.79 -5.51
N ASN A 166 -6.06 -22.08 -6.21
CA ASN A 166 -5.44 -23.39 -6.26
C ASN A 166 -3.91 -23.30 -6.11
N GLU A 167 -3.25 -24.43 -5.91
CA GLU A 167 -1.81 -24.54 -5.64
C GLU A 167 -0.89 -23.98 -6.73
N ASN A 168 -1.37 -23.87 -7.97
CA ASN A 168 -0.60 -23.31 -9.09
C ASN A 168 -0.77 -21.79 -9.23
N ASP A 169 -1.72 -21.20 -8.52
CA ASP A 169 -1.93 -19.76 -8.48
C ASP A 169 -0.89 -19.09 -7.57
N TRP A 170 -0.73 -17.79 -7.70
CA TRP A 170 0.19 -16.98 -6.91
C TRP A 170 -0.56 -15.87 -6.17
N VAL A 171 -0.06 -15.51 -5.01
CA VAL A 171 -0.56 -14.37 -4.23
C VAL A 171 0.60 -13.44 -3.91
N VAL A 172 0.42 -12.15 -4.14
CA VAL A 172 1.39 -11.11 -3.73
C VAL A 172 0.71 -10.19 -2.73
N LEU A 173 1.26 -10.10 -1.52
CA LEU A 173 0.71 -9.33 -0.41
C LEU A 173 1.59 -8.16 -0.03
N GLU A 174 1.03 -6.96 0.02
CA GLU A 174 1.64 -5.86 0.78
C GLU A 174 1.27 -6.01 2.26
N LEU A 175 2.25 -6.13 3.15
CA LEU A 175 2.03 -6.33 4.58
C LEU A 175 2.56 -5.14 5.41
N SER A 176 1.66 -4.48 6.14
CA SER A 176 2.01 -3.41 7.08
C SER A 176 2.56 -3.97 8.41
N SER A 177 3.23 -3.12 9.20
CA SER A 177 3.66 -3.51 10.55
C SER A 177 2.47 -3.83 11.47
N PHE A 178 1.35 -3.16 11.27
CA PHE A 178 0.10 -3.40 12.03
C PHE A 178 -0.50 -4.78 11.77
N GLN A 179 -0.42 -5.26 10.53
CA GLN A 179 -0.85 -6.62 10.17
C GLN A 179 0.12 -7.66 10.71
N LEU A 180 1.42 -7.44 10.51
CA LEU A 180 2.47 -8.39 10.90
C LEU A 180 2.64 -8.53 12.42
N GLN A 181 2.28 -7.52 13.22
CA GLN A 181 2.56 -7.47 14.66
C GLN A 181 2.06 -8.70 15.44
N THR A 182 0.92 -9.24 15.07
CA THR A 182 0.32 -10.42 15.74
C THR A 182 0.39 -11.71 14.92
N MET A 183 0.85 -11.62 13.65
CA MET A 183 0.90 -12.77 12.76
C MET A 183 1.93 -13.80 13.21
N LYS A 184 1.53 -15.06 13.17
CA LYS A 184 2.36 -16.24 13.46
C LYS A 184 2.52 -17.16 12.24
N ILE A 185 2.34 -16.60 11.06
CA ILE A 185 2.54 -17.26 9.77
C ILE A 185 3.34 -16.33 8.86
N SER A 186 4.21 -16.88 8.04
CA SER A 186 5.05 -16.14 7.08
C SER A 186 4.77 -16.61 5.65
N PRO A 187 4.90 -15.73 4.62
CA PRO A 187 4.80 -16.12 3.23
C PRO A 187 5.97 -17.03 2.79
N ASP A 188 5.82 -17.74 1.67
CA ASP A 188 6.90 -18.56 1.06
C ASP A 188 8.10 -17.68 0.69
N ILE A 189 7.84 -16.48 0.15
CA ILE A 189 8.86 -15.49 -0.21
C ILE A 189 8.58 -14.22 0.57
N ALA A 190 9.49 -13.83 1.45
CA ALA A 190 9.44 -12.62 2.25
C ALA A 190 10.38 -11.57 1.67
N VAL A 191 9.88 -10.34 1.45
CA VAL A 191 10.65 -9.21 0.95
C VAL A 191 10.58 -8.06 1.95
N ILE A 192 11.73 -7.55 2.38
CA ILE A 192 11.83 -6.35 3.23
C ILE A 192 12.61 -5.28 2.45
N THR A 193 11.92 -4.22 2.02
CA THR A 193 12.50 -3.17 1.16
C THR A 193 13.53 -2.32 1.89
N ASN A 194 13.14 -1.77 3.03
CA ASN A 194 13.98 -0.98 3.94
C ASN A 194 13.28 -0.83 5.29
N LEU A 195 14.03 -0.47 6.32
CA LEU A 195 13.49 -0.13 7.63
C LEU A 195 14.09 1.20 8.10
N SER A 196 13.23 2.19 8.28
CA SER A 196 13.49 3.51 8.83
C SER A 196 12.40 3.88 9.84
N PRO A 197 12.64 4.81 10.78
CA PRO A 197 11.65 5.22 11.77
C PRO A 197 10.32 5.61 11.12
N ASN A 198 9.23 4.91 11.50
CA ASN A 198 7.88 5.17 11.00
C ASN A 198 6.85 4.61 11.98
N HIS A 199 5.69 5.26 12.11
CA HIS A 199 4.59 4.83 13.01
C HIS A 199 5.00 4.58 14.47
N LEU A 200 5.97 5.34 15.00
CA LEU A 200 6.49 5.17 16.37
C LEU A 200 5.47 5.62 17.44
N ASP A 201 4.48 6.39 17.07
CA ASP A 201 3.31 6.75 17.87
C ASP A 201 2.40 5.55 18.17
N TYR A 202 2.30 4.61 17.23
CA TYR A 202 1.55 3.37 17.40
C TYR A 202 2.36 2.29 18.13
N HIS A 203 3.63 2.13 17.79
CA HIS A 203 4.52 1.13 18.39
C HIS A 203 5.12 1.66 19.70
N LYS A 204 4.49 1.34 20.85
CA LYS A 204 4.90 1.86 22.18
C LYS A 204 6.34 1.53 22.55
N GLY A 205 6.89 0.41 22.07
CA GLY A 205 8.30 0.02 22.19
C GLY A 205 9.22 0.71 21.18
N GLY A 206 8.72 1.72 20.45
CA GLY A 206 9.49 2.48 19.48
C GLY A 206 9.99 1.66 18.30
N MET A 207 11.20 2.00 17.83
CA MET A 207 11.80 1.34 16.65
C MET A 207 12.01 -0.17 16.85
N ALA A 208 12.31 -0.63 18.06
CA ALA A 208 12.50 -2.05 18.34
C ALA A 208 11.21 -2.86 18.13
N GLU A 209 10.07 -2.36 18.59
CA GLU A 209 8.79 -3.01 18.38
C GLU A 209 8.39 -2.99 16.90
N TYR A 210 8.61 -1.87 16.21
CA TYR A 210 8.37 -1.74 14.78
C TYR A 210 9.17 -2.76 13.95
N ILE A 211 10.46 -2.93 14.27
CA ILE A 211 11.33 -3.94 13.65
C ILE A 211 10.80 -5.35 13.95
N ASN A 212 10.52 -5.66 15.22
CA ASN A 212 10.01 -6.96 15.63
C ASN A 212 8.69 -7.32 14.92
N ALA A 213 7.78 -6.36 14.81
CA ALA A 213 6.54 -6.58 14.06
C ALA A 213 6.83 -6.98 12.60
N LYS A 214 7.76 -6.29 11.93
CA LYS A 214 8.08 -6.57 10.53
C LYS A 214 8.88 -7.86 10.32
N THR A 215 9.69 -8.29 11.28
CA THR A 215 10.42 -9.56 11.16
C THR A 215 9.49 -10.77 11.18
N ASN A 216 8.25 -10.65 11.64
CA ASN A 216 7.26 -11.73 11.54
C ASN A 216 6.96 -12.14 10.09
N ILE A 217 7.34 -11.32 9.10
CA ILE A 217 7.24 -11.72 7.68
C ILE A 217 8.12 -12.91 7.34
N PHE A 218 9.20 -13.19 8.09
CA PHE A 218 10.09 -14.34 7.86
C PHE A 218 10.31 -15.24 9.10
N ASN A 219 9.97 -14.79 10.32
CA ASN A 219 10.23 -15.53 11.55
C ASN A 219 9.59 -16.94 11.57
N TYR A 220 8.50 -17.13 10.85
CA TYR A 220 7.72 -18.38 10.79
C TYR A 220 7.94 -19.15 9.48
N GLN A 221 8.88 -18.72 8.61
CA GLN A 221 9.28 -19.50 7.42
C GLN A 221 9.94 -20.81 7.85
N ASN A 222 9.86 -21.81 6.97
CA ASN A 222 10.60 -23.06 7.06
C ASN A 222 11.87 -23.02 6.16
N GLU A 223 12.54 -24.13 6.01
CA GLU A 223 13.77 -24.27 5.22
C GLU A 223 13.58 -24.03 3.71
N ASN A 224 12.35 -24.14 3.21
CA ASN A 224 12.00 -23.87 1.81
C ASN A 224 11.67 -22.37 1.57
N GLY A 225 11.61 -21.57 2.63
CA GLY A 225 11.33 -20.14 2.55
C GLY A 225 12.45 -19.37 1.84
N LYS A 226 12.11 -18.24 1.24
CA LYS A 226 13.07 -17.28 0.67
C LYS A 226 12.91 -15.94 1.38
N LEU A 227 14.02 -15.39 1.88
CA LEU A 227 14.09 -14.03 2.42
C LEU A 227 14.86 -13.12 1.46
N VAL A 228 14.28 -11.99 1.10
CA VAL A 228 14.89 -10.94 0.27
C VAL A 228 15.03 -9.67 1.10
N ILE A 229 16.25 -9.18 1.28
CA ILE A 229 16.56 -8.01 2.11
C ILE A 229 17.54 -7.04 1.45
N ASN A 230 17.45 -5.79 1.85
CA ASN A 230 18.29 -4.70 1.38
C ASN A 230 19.64 -4.70 2.07
N ALA A 231 20.72 -4.91 1.34
CA ALA A 231 22.10 -4.84 1.88
C ALA A 231 22.59 -3.40 2.12
N ASP A 232 21.93 -2.39 1.52
CA ASP A 232 22.25 -0.97 1.71
C ASP A 232 21.56 -0.35 2.94
N ASN A 233 20.72 -1.10 3.65
CA ASN A 233 20.01 -0.64 4.84
C ASN A 233 20.53 -1.40 6.08
N ASP A 234 21.12 -0.69 7.02
CA ASP A 234 21.80 -1.28 8.19
C ASP A 234 20.88 -2.18 9.03
N VAL A 235 19.59 -1.85 9.12
CA VAL A 235 18.65 -2.66 9.90
C VAL A 235 18.35 -3.96 9.16
N THR A 236 18.02 -3.90 7.87
CA THR A 236 17.67 -5.12 7.12
C THR A 236 18.86 -6.02 6.91
N SER A 237 20.07 -5.48 6.66
CA SER A 237 21.30 -6.27 6.53
C SER A 237 21.64 -7.05 7.81
N SER A 238 21.26 -6.54 9.00
CA SER A 238 21.43 -7.25 10.28
C SER A 238 20.57 -8.50 10.44
N PHE A 239 19.71 -8.79 9.48
CA PHE A 239 18.88 -10.02 9.49
C PHE A 239 19.59 -11.21 8.82
N GLU A 240 20.77 -11.00 8.23
CA GLU A 240 21.61 -12.09 7.74
C GLU A 240 21.82 -13.14 8.85
N GLY A 241 21.59 -14.40 8.51
CA GLY A 241 21.72 -15.53 9.43
C GLY A 241 20.53 -15.76 10.37
N LYS A 242 19.48 -14.91 10.31
CA LYS A 242 18.25 -15.11 11.11
C LYS A 242 17.16 -15.90 10.37
N GLN A 243 17.26 -16.02 9.05
CA GLN A 243 16.36 -16.82 8.21
C GLN A 243 16.64 -18.32 8.35
N LYS A 244 15.63 -19.16 8.10
CA LYS A 244 15.78 -20.62 8.04
C LYS A 244 16.09 -21.14 6.63
N GLY A 245 15.53 -20.48 5.64
CA GLY A 245 15.65 -20.86 4.22
C GLY A 245 16.67 -20.02 3.45
N ASN A 246 16.43 -19.84 2.17
CA ASN A 246 17.32 -19.14 1.24
C ASN A 246 17.32 -17.63 1.50
N LEU A 247 18.50 -17.01 1.41
CA LEU A 247 18.69 -15.57 1.48
C LEU A 247 19.15 -15.03 0.14
N ILE A 248 18.50 -13.95 -0.32
CA ILE A 248 18.97 -13.15 -1.46
C ILE A 248 19.02 -11.69 -1.01
N PHE A 249 20.18 -11.07 -1.16
CA PHE A 249 20.31 -9.63 -0.95
C PHE A 249 19.88 -8.85 -2.21
N PHE A 250 19.51 -7.59 -2.03
CA PHE A 250 19.52 -6.63 -3.12
C PHE A 250 20.26 -5.36 -2.70
N THR A 251 20.93 -4.70 -3.65
CA THR A 251 21.75 -3.52 -3.40
C THR A 251 21.92 -2.67 -4.67
N ARG A 252 22.12 -1.37 -4.50
CA ARG A 252 22.44 -0.43 -5.59
C ARG A 252 23.92 -0.44 -5.97
N ARG A 253 24.75 -1.21 -5.25
CA ARG A 253 26.21 -1.24 -5.40
C ARG A 253 26.65 -2.55 -6.01
N ASP A 254 27.87 -2.57 -6.55
CA ASP A 254 28.58 -3.81 -6.88
C ASP A 254 28.88 -4.55 -5.56
N TYR A 255 28.34 -5.75 -5.43
CA TYR A 255 28.36 -6.52 -4.18
C TYR A 255 29.24 -7.76 -4.36
N ASN A 256 30.46 -7.68 -3.86
CA ASN A 256 31.52 -8.69 -4.03
C ASN A 256 31.53 -9.77 -2.94
N LYS A 257 30.37 -10.17 -2.41
CA LYS A 257 30.29 -11.32 -1.50
C LYS A 257 29.79 -12.54 -2.24
N ASP A 258 30.27 -13.72 -1.84
CA ASP A 258 29.80 -15.04 -2.35
C ASP A 258 28.37 -15.39 -1.88
N ILE A 259 27.47 -14.39 -1.90
CA ILE A 259 26.07 -14.51 -1.47
C ILE A 259 25.18 -14.13 -2.65
N ALA A 260 24.09 -14.87 -2.83
CA ALA A 260 23.08 -14.56 -3.83
C ALA A 260 22.57 -13.12 -3.71
N CYS A 261 22.68 -12.33 -4.78
CA CYS A 261 22.39 -10.91 -4.76
C CYS A 261 21.78 -10.42 -6.07
N SER A 262 20.82 -9.51 -5.97
CA SER A 262 20.34 -8.67 -7.06
C SER A 262 21.02 -7.29 -6.93
N GLN A 263 21.81 -6.87 -7.93
CA GLN A 263 22.71 -5.73 -7.79
C GLN A 263 22.82 -4.88 -9.06
N ILE A 264 23.25 -3.63 -8.88
CA ILE A 264 23.61 -2.74 -10.00
C ILE A 264 25.13 -2.72 -10.16
N LYS A 265 25.58 -3.01 -11.38
CA LYS A 265 26.97 -2.89 -11.80
C LYS A 265 27.02 -2.23 -13.18
N ASP A 266 27.77 -1.13 -13.32
CA ASP A 266 27.96 -0.39 -14.58
C ASP A 266 26.62 -0.05 -15.28
N GLY A 267 25.62 0.40 -14.51
CA GLY A 267 24.29 0.76 -15.02
C GLY A 267 23.42 -0.44 -15.43
N LYS A 268 23.85 -1.66 -15.13
CA LYS A 268 23.15 -2.91 -15.44
C LYS A 268 22.72 -3.63 -14.16
N ILE A 269 21.59 -4.30 -14.23
CA ILE A 269 21.05 -5.12 -13.14
C ILE A 269 21.43 -6.58 -13.40
N TYR A 270 22.06 -7.19 -12.39
CA TYR A 270 22.37 -8.61 -12.34
C TYR A 270 21.66 -9.24 -11.14
N CYS A 271 21.23 -10.48 -11.28
CA CYS A 271 20.73 -11.28 -10.15
C CYS A 271 21.45 -12.62 -10.12
N CYS A 272 22.08 -12.96 -9.00
CA CYS A 272 22.86 -14.21 -8.85
C CYS A 272 23.90 -14.43 -9.97
N GLY A 273 24.51 -13.34 -10.45
CA GLY A 273 25.50 -13.36 -11.55
C GLY A 273 24.92 -13.31 -12.97
N GLU A 274 23.61 -13.51 -13.14
CA GLU A 274 22.93 -13.43 -14.44
C GLU A 274 22.54 -11.97 -14.76
N TYR A 275 22.81 -11.53 -15.99
CA TYR A 275 22.33 -10.23 -16.49
C TYR A 275 20.82 -10.25 -16.70
N ILE A 276 20.12 -9.28 -16.09
CA ILE A 276 18.66 -9.17 -16.18
C ILE A 276 18.26 -8.05 -17.15
N MET A 277 18.71 -6.79 -16.90
CA MET A 277 18.32 -5.61 -17.69
C MET A 277 19.27 -4.44 -17.46
N ASP A 278 19.16 -3.41 -18.28
CA ASP A 278 19.77 -2.11 -17.98
C ASP A 278 18.90 -1.31 -17.03
N VAL A 279 19.49 -0.50 -16.13
CA VAL A 279 18.72 0.41 -15.25
C VAL A 279 17.89 1.39 -16.08
N SER A 280 18.34 1.75 -17.28
CA SER A 280 17.64 2.63 -18.23
C SER A 280 16.35 2.03 -18.80
N ASP A 281 16.19 0.69 -18.78
CA ASP A 281 14.96 0.01 -19.19
C ASP A 281 13.79 0.31 -18.24
N ILE A 282 14.10 0.69 -16.97
CA ILE A 282 13.06 1.00 -15.99
C ILE A 282 12.39 2.33 -16.36
N ARG A 283 11.13 2.25 -16.78
CA ARG A 283 10.33 3.39 -17.22
C ARG A 283 10.06 4.38 -16.09
N ILE A 284 9.73 3.91 -14.90
CA ILE A 284 9.53 4.76 -13.71
C ILE A 284 10.88 5.22 -13.18
N LYS A 285 11.18 6.51 -13.32
CA LYS A 285 12.50 7.07 -13.05
C LYS A 285 12.83 7.18 -11.56
N GLY A 286 14.09 7.28 -11.25
CA GLY A 286 14.64 7.45 -9.88
C GLY A 286 15.28 6.19 -9.31
N MET A 287 16.39 6.38 -8.60
CA MET A 287 17.17 5.27 -8.04
C MET A 287 16.38 4.44 -7.01
N HIS A 288 15.44 5.06 -6.28
CA HIS A 288 14.52 4.36 -5.39
C HIS A 288 13.61 3.37 -6.13
N ASN A 289 13.26 3.65 -7.40
CA ASN A 289 12.52 2.69 -8.22
C ASN A 289 13.42 1.58 -8.73
N ALA A 290 14.67 1.85 -9.06
CA ALA A 290 15.64 0.80 -9.35
C ALA A 290 15.82 -0.16 -8.15
N GLU A 291 15.86 0.36 -6.91
CA GLU A 291 15.83 -0.47 -5.69
C GLU A 291 14.59 -1.35 -5.59
N ASN A 292 13.41 -0.80 -5.88
CA ASN A 292 12.17 -1.58 -5.88
C ASN A 292 12.21 -2.71 -6.91
N TYR A 293 12.82 -2.47 -8.10
CA TYR A 293 13.04 -3.49 -9.12
C TYR A 293 14.07 -4.54 -8.68
N LEU A 294 15.16 -4.14 -8.04
CA LEU A 294 16.14 -5.09 -7.50
C LEU A 294 15.48 -6.06 -6.50
N ALA A 295 14.65 -5.54 -5.59
CA ALA A 295 13.90 -6.34 -4.63
C ALA A 295 12.90 -7.28 -5.32
N ALA A 296 12.17 -6.78 -6.33
CA ALA A 296 11.20 -7.56 -7.10
C ALA A 296 11.88 -8.67 -7.90
N ILE A 297 12.97 -8.36 -8.60
CA ILE A 297 13.79 -9.34 -9.37
C ILE A 297 14.29 -10.44 -8.42
N ALA A 298 14.89 -10.09 -7.28
CA ALA A 298 15.36 -11.07 -6.29
C ALA A 298 14.23 -11.99 -5.80
N ALA A 299 13.02 -11.44 -5.61
CA ALA A 299 11.86 -12.23 -5.17
C ALA A 299 11.46 -13.29 -6.22
N VAL A 300 11.43 -12.92 -7.50
CA VAL A 300 10.91 -13.78 -8.58
C VAL A 300 12.01 -14.46 -9.41
N TYR A 301 13.29 -14.27 -9.05
CA TYR A 301 14.40 -14.92 -9.71
C TYR A 301 14.27 -16.44 -9.68
N GLY A 302 14.46 -17.08 -10.86
CA GLY A 302 14.23 -18.51 -11.07
C GLY A 302 12.75 -18.89 -11.23
N ILE A 303 11.82 -17.93 -11.22
CA ILE A 303 10.37 -18.14 -11.40
C ILE A 303 9.88 -17.44 -12.68
N VAL A 304 10.38 -16.23 -12.94
CA VAL A 304 10.04 -15.39 -14.09
C VAL A 304 11.24 -15.28 -15.01
N ASP A 305 11.02 -15.43 -16.32
CA ASP A 305 12.05 -15.25 -17.33
C ASP A 305 12.58 -13.81 -17.35
N PRO A 306 13.90 -13.58 -17.48
CA PRO A 306 14.48 -12.24 -17.56
C PRO A 306 13.86 -11.35 -18.66
N GLU A 307 13.41 -11.91 -19.80
CA GLU A 307 12.75 -11.12 -20.84
C GLU A 307 11.41 -10.58 -20.38
N ASN A 308 10.62 -11.37 -19.63
CA ASN A 308 9.37 -10.90 -19.03
C ASN A 308 9.62 -9.84 -17.98
N MET A 309 10.71 -9.94 -17.18
CA MET A 309 11.11 -8.88 -16.24
C MET A 309 11.46 -7.58 -16.97
N ARG A 310 12.23 -7.65 -18.09
CA ARG A 310 12.56 -6.50 -18.95
C ARG A 310 11.33 -5.86 -19.55
N ASN A 311 10.40 -6.66 -20.06
CA ASN A 311 9.16 -6.16 -20.64
C ASN A 311 8.35 -5.38 -19.60
N VAL A 312 8.22 -5.89 -18.38
CA VAL A 312 7.58 -5.16 -17.28
C VAL A 312 8.31 -3.86 -16.97
N ALA A 313 9.65 -3.88 -16.92
CA ALA A 313 10.43 -2.66 -16.66
C ALA A 313 10.16 -1.56 -17.70
N ARG A 314 10.06 -1.91 -18.98
CA ARG A 314 9.82 -0.98 -20.09
C ARG A 314 8.38 -0.47 -20.19
N THR A 315 7.42 -1.25 -19.70
CA THR A 315 5.98 -0.95 -19.86
C THR A 315 5.29 -0.45 -18.60
N PHE A 316 5.77 -0.83 -17.41
CA PHE A 316 5.15 -0.43 -16.15
C PHE A 316 5.27 1.08 -15.91
N GLY A 317 4.13 1.76 -15.91
CA GLY A 317 4.01 3.22 -15.75
C GLY A 317 3.91 3.69 -14.30
N GLY A 318 4.13 2.82 -13.31
CA GLY A 318 3.96 3.13 -11.88
C GLY A 318 2.69 2.55 -11.28
N VAL A 319 2.57 2.69 -9.96
CA VAL A 319 1.38 2.27 -9.23
C VAL A 319 0.21 3.15 -9.61
N ARG A 320 -0.93 2.54 -9.93
CA ARG A 320 -2.14 3.27 -10.33
C ARG A 320 -2.50 4.33 -9.28
N HIS A 321 -2.76 5.54 -9.74
CA HIS A 321 -3.09 6.72 -8.93
C HIS A 321 -1.99 7.19 -7.94
N ARG A 322 -0.76 6.70 -8.03
CA ARG A 322 0.37 7.10 -7.19
C ARG A 322 1.53 7.58 -8.05
N MET A 323 1.66 8.90 -8.23
CA MET A 323 2.63 9.49 -9.16
C MET A 323 2.72 8.71 -10.48
N GLN A 324 1.58 8.16 -10.91
CA GLN A 324 1.46 7.33 -12.09
C GLN A 324 1.66 8.20 -13.34
N TYR A 325 2.69 7.90 -14.13
CA TYR A 325 2.81 8.50 -15.44
C TYR A 325 1.64 8.06 -16.34
N VAL A 326 0.93 9.04 -16.92
CA VAL A 326 -0.19 8.78 -17.83
C VAL A 326 0.29 8.81 -19.27
N ARG A 327 0.69 9.97 -19.74
CA ARG A 327 1.25 10.18 -21.10
C ARG A 327 1.91 11.56 -21.21
N THR A 328 2.59 11.78 -22.32
CA THR A 328 3.06 13.11 -22.74
C THR A 328 2.17 13.64 -23.86
N VAL A 329 1.73 14.89 -23.74
CA VAL A 329 0.97 15.64 -24.76
C VAL A 329 1.67 16.96 -25.01
N ASP A 330 2.02 17.27 -26.25
CA ASP A 330 2.72 18.49 -26.65
C ASP A 330 4.00 18.77 -25.82
N GLY A 331 4.75 17.73 -25.46
CA GLY A 331 5.96 17.82 -24.63
C GLY A 331 5.72 17.96 -23.13
N ILE A 332 4.47 18.01 -22.66
CA ILE A 332 4.07 18.12 -21.26
C ILE A 332 3.73 16.72 -20.73
N GLU A 333 4.35 16.32 -19.63
CA GLU A 333 4.11 15.04 -18.98
C GLU A 333 2.96 15.12 -17.97
N PHE A 334 2.07 14.13 -17.97
CA PHE A 334 0.93 14.05 -17.05
C PHE A 334 1.13 12.95 -16.03
N TYR A 335 0.95 13.29 -14.74
CA TYR A 335 1.06 12.37 -13.62
C TYR A 335 -0.19 12.34 -12.76
N ASN A 336 -0.66 11.15 -12.47
CA ASN A 336 -1.82 10.89 -11.62
C ASN A 336 -1.37 10.46 -10.22
N ASP A 337 -1.53 11.34 -9.25
CA ASP A 337 -1.32 11.06 -7.82
C ASP A 337 -2.62 11.26 -7.03
N SER A 338 -3.74 10.80 -7.59
CA SER A 338 -5.06 10.95 -6.97
C SER A 338 -5.16 10.34 -5.56
N ILE A 339 -4.30 9.37 -5.22
CA ILE A 339 -4.16 8.82 -3.86
C ILE A 339 -3.56 9.82 -2.87
N GLY A 340 -2.94 10.89 -3.35
CA GLY A 340 -2.39 12.00 -2.56
C GLY A 340 -3.48 12.81 -1.86
N SER A 341 -4.25 12.18 -0.97
CA SER A 341 -5.43 12.74 -0.32
C SER A 341 -5.14 13.44 1.02
N SER A 342 -3.90 13.87 1.22
CA SER A 342 -3.46 14.68 2.37
C SER A 342 -2.28 15.58 1.98
N PRO A 343 -2.11 16.74 2.65
CA PRO A 343 -0.99 17.66 2.41
C PRO A 343 0.37 16.98 2.43
N SER A 344 0.66 16.15 3.42
CA SER A 344 1.95 15.45 3.57
C SER A 344 2.29 14.54 2.40
N ARG A 345 1.31 13.84 1.83
CA ARG A 345 1.52 12.97 0.65
C ARG A 345 1.80 13.77 -0.61
N THR A 346 1.05 14.83 -0.85
CA THR A 346 1.29 15.74 -1.99
C THR A 346 2.67 16.37 -1.89
N ILE A 347 3.07 16.86 -0.71
CA ILE A 347 4.41 17.41 -0.48
C ILE A 347 5.50 16.39 -0.85
N ALA A 348 5.38 15.15 -0.39
CA ALA A 348 6.35 14.09 -0.69
C ALA A 348 6.45 13.84 -2.21
N GLY A 349 5.33 13.86 -2.93
CA GLY A 349 5.28 13.75 -4.39
C GLY A 349 6.00 14.91 -5.09
N LEU A 350 5.72 16.14 -4.69
CA LEU A 350 6.35 17.35 -5.26
C LEU A 350 7.87 17.36 -5.06
N VAL A 351 8.34 17.05 -3.84
CA VAL A 351 9.78 16.99 -3.52
C VAL A 351 10.51 15.95 -4.38
N ALA A 352 9.89 14.82 -4.63
CA ALA A 352 10.50 13.72 -5.38
C ALA A 352 10.50 13.95 -6.90
N HIS A 353 9.57 14.76 -7.44
CA HIS A 353 9.34 14.88 -8.88
C HIS A 353 10.35 15.78 -9.59
N GLY A 354 10.55 17.00 -9.11
CA GLY A 354 11.42 18.01 -9.72
C GLY A 354 10.89 18.59 -11.05
N GLY A 355 11.61 19.58 -11.63
CA GLY A 355 11.22 20.26 -12.84
C GLY A 355 10.13 21.33 -12.63
N LYS A 356 9.53 21.82 -13.73
CA LYS A 356 8.43 22.81 -13.69
C LYS A 356 7.10 22.10 -13.52
N ILE A 357 6.39 22.38 -12.44
CA ILE A 357 5.17 21.66 -12.05
C ILE A 357 3.95 22.56 -12.13
N VAL A 358 2.91 22.12 -12.84
CA VAL A 358 1.54 22.61 -12.69
C VAL A 358 0.78 21.63 -11.82
N LEU A 359 0.39 22.06 -10.62
CA LEU A 359 -0.29 21.22 -9.63
C LEU A 359 -1.81 21.40 -9.73
N ILE A 360 -2.56 20.30 -9.84
CA ILE A 360 -4.00 20.28 -9.62
C ILE A 360 -4.26 19.81 -8.21
N ALA A 361 -4.88 20.68 -7.37
CA ALA A 361 -5.17 20.40 -5.97
C ALA A 361 -6.58 20.82 -5.56
N GLY A 362 -7.04 20.29 -4.41
CA GLY A 362 -8.36 20.54 -3.83
C GLY A 362 -9.26 19.31 -3.80
N GLY A 363 -10.41 19.48 -3.17
CA GLY A 363 -11.36 18.40 -2.94
C GLY A 363 -12.09 18.55 -1.60
N TYR A 364 -12.55 17.42 -1.04
CA TYR A 364 -13.28 17.35 0.23
C TYR A 364 -12.42 17.72 1.44
N ASP A 365 -12.95 18.55 2.33
CA ASP A 365 -12.27 19.06 3.52
C ASP A 365 -12.29 18.06 4.69
N LYS A 366 -11.13 17.42 4.94
CA LYS A 366 -10.91 16.58 6.13
C LYS A 366 -10.53 17.36 7.39
N LYS A 367 -10.62 18.70 7.35
CA LYS A 367 -10.19 19.63 8.43
C LYS A 367 -8.70 19.49 8.80
N ILE A 368 -7.87 19.13 7.85
CA ILE A 368 -6.40 19.08 8.00
C ILE A 368 -5.83 20.45 7.63
N PRO A 369 -4.86 21.00 8.38
CA PRO A 369 -4.20 22.25 8.05
C PRO A 369 -3.42 22.17 6.72
N PHE A 370 -3.39 23.27 5.95
CA PHE A 370 -2.68 23.38 4.68
C PHE A 370 -1.41 24.21 4.73
N ASP A 371 -1.00 24.73 5.90
CA ASP A 371 0.15 25.64 6.05
C ASP A 371 1.43 25.07 5.43
N THR A 372 1.78 23.82 5.74
CA THR A 372 2.97 23.15 5.19
C THR A 372 2.84 22.89 3.68
N LEU A 373 1.63 22.70 3.17
CA LEU A 373 1.39 22.59 1.72
C LEU A 373 1.65 23.94 1.03
N GLY A 374 1.23 25.06 1.63
CA GLY A 374 1.51 26.39 1.11
C GLY A 374 3.00 26.65 0.92
N GLU A 375 3.82 26.29 1.91
CA GLU A 375 5.28 26.39 1.84
C GLU A 375 5.86 25.53 0.68
N ALA A 376 5.38 24.28 0.55
CA ALA A 376 5.85 23.37 -0.50
C ALA A 376 5.44 23.84 -1.91
N VAL A 377 4.22 24.35 -2.07
CA VAL A 377 3.74 24.91 -3.34
C VAL A 377 4.63 26.07 -3.76
N ASN A 378 4.90 27.03 -2.87
CA ASN A 378 5.79 28.17 -3.16
C ASN A 378 7.23 27.74 -3.53
N ARG A 379 7.66 26.57 -3.09
CA ARG A 379 9.01 26.05 -3.37
C ARG A 379 9.13 25.25 -4.66
N TYR A 380 8.12 24.44 -4.99
CA TYR A 380 8.22 23.40 -6.02
C TYR A 380 7.24 23.55 -7.19
N VAL A 381 6.25 24.44 -7.10
CA VAL A 381 5.17 24.55 -8.08
C VAL A 381 5.30 25.84 -8.87
N SER A 382 5.09 25.78 -10.17
CA SER A 382 5.09 26.95 -11.07
C SER A 382 3.71 27.58 -11.20
N VAL A 383 2.65 26.76 -11.21
CA VAL A 383 1.24 27.18 -11.28
C VAL A 383 0.41 26.20 -10.46
N ILE A 384 -0.55 26.67 -9.66
CA ILE A 384 -1.52 25.81 -9.00
C ILE A 384 -2.92 26.04 -9.54
N VAL A 385 -3.61 24.96 -9.91
CA VAL A 385 -5.01 24.94 -10.31
C VAL A 385 -5.83 24.29 -9.20
N LEU A 386 -6.81 25.00 -8.67
CA LEU A 386 -7.62 24.61 -7.54
C LEU A 386 -9.05 24.25 -7.96
N CYS A 387 -9.56 23.13 -7.44
CA CYS A 387 -10.91 22.65 -7.68
C CYS A 387 -11.49 21.98 -6.43
N GLY A 388 -12.76 22.21 -6.13
CA GLY A 388 -13.48 21.61 -5.00
C GLY A 388 -13.49 22.44 -3.73
N ASN A 389 -14.08 21.88 -2.67
CA ASN A 389 -14.49 22.60 -1.45
C ASN A 389 -13.34 23.25 -0.66
N THR A 390 -12.11 22.82 -0.86
CA THR A 390 -10.93 23.34 -0.15
C THR A 390 -10.16 24.41 -0.90
N SER A 391 -10.61 24.82 -2.09
CA SER A 391 -9.90 25.78 -2.95
C SER A 391 -9.50 27.08 -2.23
N ASP A 392 -10.43 27.70 -1.48
CA ASP A 392 -10.16 28.95 -0.73
C ASP A 392 -9.15 28.75 0.41
N LYS A 393 -9.19 27.59 1.08
CA LYS A 393 -8.26 27.28 2.17
C LYS A 393 -6.84 27.06 1.66
N ILE A 394 -6.70 26.34 0.55
CA ILE A 394 -5.39 26.11 -0.08
C ILE A 394 -4.83 27.41 -0.65
N GLU A 395 -5.64 28.22 -1.36
CA GLU A 395 -5.23 29.54 -1.83
C GLU A 395 -4.70 30.41 -0.69
N LYS A 396 -5.45 30.47 0.42
CA LYS A 396 -5.02 31.23 1.60
C LYS A 396 -3.68 30.74 2.13
N ALA A 397 -3.51 29.42 2.30
CA ALA A 397 -2.25 28.83 2.79
C ALA A 397 -1.07 29.12 1.87
N VAL A 398 -1.26 29.08 0.54
CA VAL A 398 -0.21 29.42 -0.44
C VAL A 398 0.18 30.90 -0.34
N LYS A 399 -0.79 31.82 -0.23
CA LYS A 399 -0.55 33.26 -0.08
C LYS A 399 0.12 33.61 1.24
N ASP A 400 -0.36 33.03 2.36
CA ASP A 400 0.20 33.27 3.69
C ASP A 400 1.65 32.76 3.81
N ALA A 401 2.02 31.73 3.07
CA ALA A 401 3.37 31.17 3.05
C ALA A 401 4.32 31.85 2.07
N ASP A 402 3.87 32.75 1.19
CA ASP A 402 4.69 33.42 0.16
C ASP A 402 5.52 34.58 0.75
N LYS A 403 6.55 34.24 1.52
CA LYS A 403 7.49 35.18 2.14
C LYS A 403 8.38 35.90 1.11
N ASP A 404 8.68 35.24 0.00
CA ASP A 404 9.60 35.70 -1.03
C ASP A 404 8.89 36.49 -2.17
N LYS A 405 7.58 36.69 -2.05
CA LYS A 405 6.72 37.35 -3.04
C LYS A 405 6.89 36.79 -4.46
N LYS A 406 6.95 35.48 -4.56
CA LYS A 406 7.05 34.78 -5.84
C LYS A 406 5.78 34.90 -6.68
N ASP A 407 4.66 35.17 -6.03
CA ASP A 407 3.34 35.43 -6.62
C ASP A 407 2.94 34.32 -7.62
N ILE A 408 3.01 33.07 -7.15
CA ILE A 408 2.69 31.89 -7.96
C ILE A 408 1.25 32.00 -8.46
N PRO A 409 1.00 31.85 -9.78
CA PRO A 409 -0.35 31.91 -10.32
C PRO A 409 -1.26 30.86 -9.72
N ILE A 410 -2.39 31.31 -9.15
CA ILE A 410 -3.43 30.47 -8.55
C ILE A 410 -4.69 30.62 -9.41
N ILE A 411 -5.13 29.51 -10.02
CA ILE A 411 -6.31 29.48 -10.89
C ILE A 411 -7.38 28.60 -10.24
N LYS A 412 -8.59 29.13 -10.07
CA LYS A 412 -9.72 28.34 -9.56
C LYS A 412 -10.63 27.91 -10.71
N THR A 413 -11.20 26.73 -10.58
CA THR A 413 -12.13 26.16 -11.56
C THR A 413 -13.33 25.57 -10.83
N ASP A 414 -14.47 25.55 -11.53
CA ASP A 414 -15.75 25.08 -10.94
C ASP A 414 -15.91 23.57 -11.00
N ASP A 415 -15.24 22.91 -11.95
CA ASP A 415 -15.33 21.46 -12.16
C ASP A 415 -13.96 20.83 -12.48
N PHE A 416 -13.91 19.52 -12.34
CA PHE A 416 -12.69 18.74 -12.45
C PHE A 416 -12.13 18.67 -13.88
N GLU A 417 -12.99 18.63 -14.91
CA GLU A 417 -12.56 18.58 -16.30
C GLU A 417 -11.94 19.93 -16.71
N SER A 418 -12.57 21.03 -16.31
CA SER A 418 -12.03 22.37 -16.47
C SER A 418 -10.68 22.52 -15.77
N ALA A 419 -10.51 21.94 -14.58
CA ALA A 419 -9.22 21.97 -13.86
C ALA A 419 -8.09 21.31 -14.68
N VAL A 420 -8.35 20.13 -15.26
CA VAL A 420 -7.33 19.42 -16.06
C VAL A 420 -6.99 20.20 -17.34
N LYS A 421 -7.99 20.70 -18.05
CA LYS A 421 -7.79 21.48 -19.27
C LYS A 421 -7.06 22.81 -19.01
N THR A 422 -7.42 23.49 -17.90
CA THR A 422 -6.76 24.73 -17.47
C THR A 422 -5.31 24.47 -17.08
N ALA A 423 -5.03 23.38 -16.37
CA ALA A 423 -3.66 22.99 -16.02
C ALA A 423 -2.80 22.70 -17.27
N PHE A 424 -3.38 22.04 -18.28
CA PHE A 424 -2.71 21.84 -19.55
C PHE A 424 -2.42 23.16 -20.29
N ALA A 425 -3.39 24.06 -20.36
CA ALA A 425 -3.22 25.38 -20.97
C ALA A 425 -2.13 26.20 -20.24
N ALA A 426 -2.14 26.19 -18.90
CA ALA A 426 -1.12 26.85 -18.10
C ALA A 426 0.28 26.25 -18.33
N ALA A 427 0.39 24.92 -18.43
CA ALA A 427 1.65 24.24 -18.69
C ALA A 427 2.28 24.62 -20.06
N LYS A 428 1.46 24.85 -21.09
CA LYS A 428 1.91 25.33 -22.40
C LYS A 428 2.51 26.75 -22.36
N GLY A 429 2.12 27.53 -21.36
CA GLY A 429 2.64 28.91 -21.18
C GLY A 429 3.93 28.97 -20.35
N ILE A 430 4.39 27.85 -19.80
CA ILE A 430 5.61 27.81 -18.96
C ILE A 430 6.84 27.76 -19.87
N ASP A 431 7.79 28.70 -19.66
CA ASP A 431 9.12 28.59 -20.24
C ASP A 431 9.85 27.43 -19.55
N ALA A 432 10.16 26.42 -20.34
CA ALA A 432 10.77 25.21 -19.83
C ALA A 432 12.26 25.37 -19.46
N ASP A 433 12.98 26.37 -20.06
CA ASP A 433 14.43 26.57 -19.85
C ASP A 433 15.25 25.26 -19.95
N GLY A 434 14.80 24.31 -20.77
CA GLY A 434 15.38 22.98 -20.90
C GLY A 434 14.98 22.01 -19.79
N GLU A 435 14.17 22.42 -18.82
CA GLU A 435 13.60 21.54 -17.80
C GLU A 435 12.33 20.85 -18.30
N ARG A 436 11.97 19.75 -17.63
CA ARG A 436 10.72 19.04 -17.86
C ARG A 436 9.54 19.83 -17.30
N VAL A 437 8.48 19.96 -18.09
CA VAL A 437 7.19 20.52 -17.65
C VAL A 437 6.20 19.39 -17.39
N SER A 438 5.55 19.41 -16.25
CA SER A 438 4.62 18.35 -15.83
C SER A 438 3.33 18.92 -15.26
N VAL A 439 2.19 18.30 -15.60
CA VAL A 439 0.91 18.48 -14.92
C VAL A 439 0.72 17.31 -13.94
N ILE A 440 0.56 17.63 -12.68
CA ILE A 440 0.41 16.63 -11.62
C ILE A 440 -0.95 16.78 -10.94
N LEU A 441 -1.81 15.77 -11.02
CA LEU A 441 -2.95 15.65 -10.13
C LEU A 441 -2.46 15.10 -8.78
N SER A 442 -2.27 15.95 -7.77
CA SER A 442 -2.00 15.53 -6.38
C SER A 442 -2.82 16.40 -5.42
N PRO A 443 -4.04 15.95 -5.13
CA PRO A 443 -5.12 16.81 -4.62
C PRO A 443 -4.93 17.35 -3.21
N ALA A 444 -4.09 16.75 -2.38
CA ALA A 444 -3.95 17.03 -0.94
C ALA A 444 -5.25 16.84 -0.12
N CYS A 445 -6.33 16.40 -0.76
CA CYS A 445 -7.69 16.30 -0.23
C CYS A 445 -8.35 14.97 -0.62
N ALA A 446 -9.33 14.53 0.16
CA ALA A 446 -10.22 13.44 -0.26
C ALA A 446 -11.04 13.87 -1.49
N SER A 447 -11.72 12.90 -2.10
CA SER A 447 -12.47 13.10 -3.35
C SER A 447 -13.98 13.21 -3.17
N PHE A 448 -14.48 13.09 -1.93
CA PHE A 448 -15.91 12.86 -1.63
C PHE A 448 -16.85 14.01 -1.95
N ASP A 449 -16.33 15.17 -2.34
CA ASP A 449 -17.12 16.29 -2.83
C ASP A 449 -17.55 16.16 -4.29
N MET A 450 -16.78 15.42 -5.11
CA MET A 450 -17.04 15.25 -6.55
C MET A 450 -17.03 13.79 -7.01
N PHE A 451 -16.44 12.87 -6.26
CA PHE A 451 -16.26 11.47 -6.64
C PHE A 451 -16.50 10.54 -5.44
N LYS A 452 -16.90 9.29 -5.70
CA LYS A 452 -17.11 8.28 -4.65
C LYS A 452 -15.82 7.91 -3.90
N ASN A 453 -14.69 7.94 -4.59
CA ASN A 453 -13.37 7.57 -4.05
C ASN A 453 -12.25 8.20 -4.90
N PHE A 454 -11.00 8.05 -4.44
CA PHE A 454 -9.84 8.58 -5.15
C PHE A 454 -9.55 7.83 -6.46
N GLU A 455 -9.93 6.55 -6.57
CA GLU A 455 -9.80 5.76 -7.79
C GLU A 455 -10.63 6.38 -8.91
N GLN A 456 -11.91 6.65 -8.66
CA GLN A 456 -12.79 7.27 -9.64
C GLN A 456 -12.27 8.64 -10.11
N ARG A 457 -11.75 9.47 -9.18
CA ARG A 457 -11.12 10.74 -9.52
C ARG A 457 -9.89 10.54 -10.41
N GLY A 458 -9.04 9.59 -10.06
CA GLY A 458 -7.84 9.27 -10.83
C GLY A 458 -8.15 8.68 -12.21
N ASP A 459 -9.18 7.85 -12.31
CA ASP A 459 -9.64 7.31 -13.60
C ASP A 459 -10.20 8.39 -14.50
N LYS A 460 -10.98 9.32 -13.95
CA LYS A 460 -11.48 10.48 -14.70
C LYS A 460 -10.35 11.39 -15.18
N PHE A 461 -9.29 11.58 -14.37
CA PHE A 461 -8.10 12.29 -14.81
C PHE A 461 -7.45 11.61 -16.02
N ILE A 462 -7.26 10.29 -15.98
CA ILE A 462 -6.67 9.53 -17.09
C ILE A 462 -7.53 9.64 -18.35
N GLU A 463 -8.86 9.53 -18.21
CA GLU A 463 -9.81 9.68 -19.31
C GLU A 463 -9.65 11.04 -20.00
N ILE A 464 -9.66 12.13 -19.21
CA ILE A 464 -9.54 13.50 -19.75
C ILE A 464 -8.18 13.68 -20.41
N VAL A 465 -7.08 13.27 -19.77
CA VAL A 465 -5.73 13.38 -20.34
C VAL A 465 -5.60 12.58 -21.64
N ASN A 466 -6.27 11.43 -21.76
CA ASN A 466 -6.26 10.65 -23.00
C ASN A 466 -7.07 11.29 -24.13
N SER A 467 -7.96 12.22 -23.82
CA SER A 467 -8.76 12.97 -24.80
C SER A 467 -8.13 14.29 -25.23
N LEU A 468 -7.04 14.75 -24.57
CA LEU A 468 -6.24 15.94 -24.97
C LEU A 468 -5.40 15.60 -26.21
#